data_9ae2bf53efd635eb84567aa37b7877da
#
_entry.id   9ae2bf53efd635eb84567aa37b7877da
#
_cell.length_a   1.000
_cell.length_b   1.000
_cell.length_c   1.000
_cell.angle_alpha   90.00
_cell.angle_beta   90.00
_cell.angle_gamma   90.00
#
_symmetry.space_group_name_H-M   'P 1'
#
loop_
_entity.id
_entity.type
_entity.pdbx_description
1 polymer ?
#
loop_
_entity_poly.entity_id
_entity_poly.type
_entity_poly.pdbx_seq_one_letter_code
_entity_poly.pdbx_strand_id
1 'polypeptide(L)'
;MLVAVSTFAQGLAPAVKPDLKPDTRPAQALYEDANGYLGRKYQEFNKQKLPYDAKLEAQTKKEQKDLAVKNAATLQARSPLAGEDLYYLGLLHHLAGDGDASLAAMRLFLKDDPDGQKAQSARNVVVLYSIRKDLVPEANAAVAAYARHQPQNADDRYRMELLITDAYMRAKDYSAMTTHAKEMLAASKKFIEANKEEVFRRDEMLLRSAILLADAYAKTNQKDLALATLNDLRRLSIQLPSASLYKNVTMRLMRLDPLLDPGQLFDAGLVSKTPLPELVAEEWIEQKPVKLSDLRGQVVLLDFWAPWCGPCRYTLPNMSRWQTAFKDKGFVILGVTKYYGHGDGEALAPPEELVYLREFKKRNRLPYGFVISDSDTNDFNYGVFSIPTSYLIDRKGVVRYISMGAGEAEIANLGDMIKKLVEEK
;
A
#
# COMPACT_ATOMS: atom_id res chain seq x y z
N MET A 1 88.93 21.97 1.14
CA MET A 1 88.59 20.60 1.61
C MET A 1 87.13 20.40 1.35
N LEU A 2 86.82 19.82 0.21
CA LEU A 2 85.44 19.51 -0.18
C LEU A 2 85.12 18.10 0.33
N VAL A 3 83.99 18.00 1.09
CA VAL A 3 83.42 16.71 1.49
C VAL A 3 82.23 16.44 0.57
N ALA A 4 82.39 15.39 -0.21
CA ALA A 4 81.30 14.87 -1.08
C ALA A 4 80.34 14.04 -0.23
N VAL A 5 79.06 14.42 -0.28
CA VAL A 5 77.95 13.62 0.27
C VAL A 5 77.33 12.79 -0.85
N SER A 6 77.55 11.50 -0.79
CA SER A 6 76.88 10.52 -1.72
C SER A 6 75.49 10.21 -1.22
N THR A 7 74.46 10.60 -2.00
CA THR A 7 73.04 10.20 -1.80
C THR A 7 72.83 8.82 -2.43
N PHE A 8 72.58 7.84 -1.57
CA PHE A 8 72.00 6.54 -2.00
C PHE A 8 70.53 6.72 -2.35
N ALA A 9 70.17 6.63 -3.63
CA ALA A 9 68.82 6.48 -4.09
C ALA A 9 68.44 4.99 -3.97
N GLN A 10 67.64 4.66 -2.97
CA GLN A 10 66.98 3.37 -2.92
C GLN A 10 65.82 3.39 -3.92
N GLY A 11 65.95 2.65 -5.00
CA GLY A 11 64.90 2.39 -5.96
C GLY A 11 63.80 1.59 -5.30
N LEU A 12 62.60 2.21 -5.14
CA LEU A 12 61.34 1.52 -4.85
C LEU A 12 61.00 0.65 -6.08
N ALA A 13 61.06 -0.65 -5.91
CA ALA A 13 60.53 -1.58 -6.90
C ALA A 13 59.05 -1.26 -7.20
N PRO A 14 58.59 -1.29 -8.47
CA PRO A 14 57.19 -1.03 -8.78
C PRO A 14 56.35 -2.12 -8.10
N ALA A 15 55.33 -1.65 -7.36
CA ALA A 15 54.36 -2.55 -6.75
C ALA A 15 53.72 -3.41 -7.85
N VAL A 16 54.01 -4.71 -7.79
CA VAL A 16 53.37 -5.72 -8.67
C VAL A 16 51.88 -5.66 -8.35
N LYS A 17 51.07 -5.10 -9.27
CA LYS A 17 49.62 -5.26 -9.23
C LYS A 17 49.34 -6.78 -9.30
N PRO A 18 48.59 -7.34 -8.37
CA PRO A 18 48.24 -8.74 -8.49
C PRO A 18 47.52 -8.93 -9.81
N ASP A 19 47.98 -9.91 -10.62
CA ASP A 19 47.33 -10.40 -11.83
C ASP A 19 46.00 -11.07 -11.44
N LEU A 20 45.00 -10.27 -11.12
CA LEU A 20 43.61 -10.71 -10.94
C LEU A 20 43.14 -11.10 -12.37
N LYS A 21 42.94 -12.38 -12.61
CA LYS A 21 42.28 -12.84 -13.84
C LYS A 21 41.02 -11.99 -14.07
N PRO A 22 40.82 -11.49 -15.30
CA PRO A 22 39.65 -10.69 -15.58
C PRO A 22 38.38 -11.47 -15.23
N ASP A 23 37.46 -10.85 -14.51
CA ASP A 23 36.18 -11.47 -14.17
C ASP A 23 35.37 -11.61 -15.45
N THR A 24 35.10 -12.84 -15.86
CA THR A 24 34.44 -13.20 -17.13
C THR A 24 32.99 -13.63 -16.92
N ARG A 25 32.44 -13.46 -15.73
CA ARG A 25 31.02 -13.80 -15.46
C ARG A 25 30.10 -13.03 -16.41
N PRO A 26 28.96 -13.62 -16.86
CA PRO A 26 27.95 -12.91 -17.66
C PRO A 26 27.47 -11.62 -16.96
N ALA A 27 27.05 -10.62 -17.73
CA ALA A 27 26.55 -9.35 -17.20
C ALA A 27 25.39 -9.55 -16.20
N GLN A 28 24.49 -10.47 -16.52
CA GLN A 28 23.41 -10.89 -15.62
C GLN A 28 23.94 -11.37 -14.25
N ALA A 29 24.95 -12.23 -14.25
CA ALA A 29 25.52 -12.77 -13.00
C ALA A 29 26.22 -11.69 -12.16
N LEU A 30 26.85 -10.70 -12.80
CA LEU A 30 27.43 -9.54 -12.12
C LEU A 30 26.34 -8.67 -11.45
N TYR A 31 25.21 -8.48 -12.14
CA TYR A 31 24.07 -7.76 -11.58
C TYR A 31 23.41 -8.55 -10.44
N GLU A 32 23.10 -9.83 -10.64
CA GLU A 32 22.47 -10.68 -9.61
C GLU A 32 23.30 -10.78 -8.34
N ASP A 33 24.63 -10.81 -8.47
CA ASP A 33 25.54 -10.80 -7.34
C ASP A 33 25.38 -9.51 -6.49
N ALA A 34 25.35 -8.34 -7.14
CA ALA A 34 25.15 -7.08 -6.45
C ALA A 34 23.69 -6.92 -5.93
N ASN A 35 22.69 -7.27 -6.75
CA ASN A 35 21.28 -7.13 -6.39
C ASN A 35 20.89 -8.04 -5.23
N GLY A 36 21.38 -9.28 -5.22
CA GLY A 36 21.11 -10.27 -4.16
C GLY A 36 21.91 -10.07 -2.88
N TYR A 37 22.85 -9.10 -2.83
CA TYR A 37 23.77 -8.93 -1.70
C TYR A 37 23.05 -8.68 -0.36
N LEU A 38 22.09 -7.75 -0.33
CA LEU A 38 21.32 -7.46 0.89
C LEU A 38 20.56 -8.68 1.40
N GLY A 39 19.89 -9.40 0.50
CA GLY A 39 19.13 -10.61 0.86
C GLY A 39 20.01 -11.67 1.52
N ARG A 40 21.20 -11.91 0.95
CA ARG A 40 22.18 -12.86 1.53
C ARG A 40 22.66 -12.40 2.91
N LYS A 41 22.97 -11.11 3.08
CA LYS A 41 23.39 -10.56 4.36
C LYS A 41 22.31 -10.61 5.43
N TYR A 42 21.08 -10.28 5.10
CA TYR A 42 19.98 -10.36 6.07
C TYR A 42 19.66 -11.82 6.47
N GLN A 43 19.79 -12.77 5.55
CA GLN A 43 19.70 -14.20 5.91
C GLN A 43 20.81 -14.62 6.87
N GLU A 44 22.03 -14.12 6.65
CA GLU A 44 23.17 -14.35 7.56
C GLU A 44 22.90 -13.77 8.97
N PHE A 45 22.42 -12.51 9.05
CA PHE A 45 22.06 -11.85 10.30
C PHE A 45 20.95 -12.61 11.06
N ASN A 46 19.92 -13.05 10.33
CA ASN A 46 18.83 -13.86 10.91
C ASN A 46 19.33 -15.19 11.47
N LYS A 47 20.22 -15.88 10.77
CA LYS A 47 20.85 -17.13 11.28
C LYS A 47 21.64 -16.89 12.56
N GLN A 48 22.32 -15.75 12.66
CA GLN A 48 23.08 -15.34 13.83
C GLN A 48 22.20 -14.72 14.93
N LYS A 49 20.88 -14.56 14.68
CA LYS A 49 19.91 -13.92 15.59
C LYS A 49 20.35 -12.52 16.04
N LEU A 50 20.96 -11.77 15.14
CA LEU A 50 21.39 -10.40 15.44
C LEU A 50 20.17 -9.49 15.58
N PRO A 51 20.12 -8.63 16.61
CA PRO A 51 19.08 -7.63 16.73
C PRO A 51 19.23 -6.58 15.61
N TYR A 52 18.16 -5.84 15.33
CA TYR A 52 18.22 -4.74 14.39
C TYR A 52 19.28 -3.70 14.83
N ASP A 53 20.17 -3.36 13.92
CA ASP A 53 21.19 -2.31 14.08
C ASP A 53 21.22 -1.41 12.83
N ALA A 54 20.83 -0.16 13.00
CA ALA A 54 20.79 0.83 11.90
C ALA A 54 22.17 1.10 11.28
N LYS A 55 23.26 0.98 12.05
CA LYS A 55 24.62 1.17 11.52
C LYS A 55 25.04 -0.02 10.65
N LEU A 56 24.72 -1.23 11.11
CA LEU A 56 24.96 -2.46 10.34
C LEU A 56 24.14 -2.46 9.04
N GLU A 57 22.88 -2.01 9.10
CA GLU A 57 22.05 -1.86 7.91
C GLU A 57 22.64 -0.85 6.92
N ALA A 58 23.05 0.33 7.39
CA ALA A 58 23.65 1.36 6.55
C ALA A 58 24.97 0.88 5.93
N GLN A 59 25.80 0.16 6.70
CA GLN A 59 27.05 -0.43 6.21
C GLN A 59 26.76 -1.48 5.13
N THR A 60 25.78 -2.36 5.34
CA THR A 60 25.40 -3.40 4.37
C THR A 60 24.89 -2.81 3.06
N LYS A 61 24.08 -1.74 3.13
CA LYS A 61 23.65 -1.00 1.95
C LYS A 61 24.81 -0.34 1.19
N LYS A 62 25.80 0.20 1.93
CA LYS A 62 27.01 0.75 1.33
C LYS A 62 27.82 -0.33 0.61
N GLU A 63 28.01 -1.49 1.23
CA GLU A 63 28.72 -2.62 0.62
C GLU A 63 28.04 -3.12 -0.66
N GLN A 64 26.71 -3.20 -0.69
CA GLN A 64 25.97 -3.50 -1.92
C GLN A 64 26.27 -2.48 -3.02
N LYS A 65 26.23 -1.19 -2.68
CA LYS A 65 26.54 -0.12 -3.62
C LYS A 65 27.96 -0.22 -4.16
N ASP A 66 28.93 -0.43 -3.29
CA ASP A 66 30.35 -0.57 -3.66
C ASP A 66 30.57 -1.80 -4.56
N LEU A 67 29.85 -2.90 -4.29
CA LEU A 67 29.86 -4.09 -5.16
C LEU A 67 29.26 -3.80 -6.54
N ALA A 68 28.15 -3.06 -6.60
CA ALA A 68 27.53 -2.65 -7.86
C ALA A 68 28.46 -1.75 -8.69
N VAL A 69 29.16 -0.79 -8.05
CA VAL A 69 30.19 0.04 -8.71
C VAL A 69 31.31 -0.81 -9.28
N LYS A 70 31.83 -1.76 -8.50
CA LYS A 70 32.88 -2.69 -8.95
C LYS A 70 32.44 -3.53 -10.14
N ASN A 71 31.25 -4.11 -10.06
CA ASN A 71 30.71 -4.97 -11.11
C ASN A 71 30.38 -4.17 -12.39
N ALA A 72 29.89 -2.92 -12.26
CA ALA A 72 29.71 -2.02 -13.40
C ALA A 72 31.04 -1.72 -14.12
N ALA A 73 32.08 -1.35 -13.36
CA ALA A 73 33.41 -1.12 -13.93
C ALA A 73 33.98 -2.37 -14.63
N THR A 74 33.80 -3.55 -14.03
CA THR A 74 34.18 -4.84 -14.62
C THR A 74 33.49 -5.07 -15.96
N LEU A 75 32.18 -4.78 -16.03
CA LEU A 75 31.41 -4.94 -17.28
C LEU A 75 31.83 -3.91 -18.32
N GLN A 76 32.00 -2.64 -17.95
CA GLN A 76 32.45 -1.56 -18.85
C GLN A 76 33.82 -1.83 -19.49
N ALA A 77 34.71 -2.51 -18.78
CA ALA A 77 36.03 -2.88 -19.31
C ALA A 77 35.96 -3.84 -20.51
N ARG A 78 34.81 -4.44 -20.81
CA ARG A 78 34.58 -5.34 -21.94
C ARG A 78 34.14 -4.64 -23.22
N SER A 79 34.14 -3.29 -23.25
CA SER A 79 33.70 -2.49 -24.40
C SER A 79 34.26 -3.01 -25.75
N PRO A 80 33.46 -2.99 -26.84
CA PRO A 80 32.10 -2.42 -26.93
C PRO A 80 31.03 -3.35 -26.33
N LEU A 81 30.06 -2.74 -25.59
CA LEU A 81 28.89 -3.45 -25.04
C LEU A 81 27.69 -3.27 -25.98
N ALA A 82 26.86 -4.30 -26.09
CA ALA A 82 25.63 -4.28 -26.87
C ALA A 82 24.55 -5.15 -26.24
N GLY A 83 23.30 -4.95 -26.67
CA GLY A 83 22.16 -5.77 -26.25
C GLY A 83 22.01 -5.85 -24.73
N GLU A 84 21.82 -7.04 -24.20
CA GLU A 84 21.55 -7.24 -22.76
C GLU A 84 22.68 -6.79 -21.82
N ASP A 85 23.94 -6.72 -22.30
CA ASP A 85 25.05 -6.20 -21.50
C ASP A 85 24.83 -4.74 -21.13
N LEU A 86 24.27 -3.92 -22.03
CA LEU A 86 23.88 -2.53 -21.75
C LEU A 86 22.75 -2.45 -20.72
N TYR A 87 21.77 -3.37 -20.80
CA TYR A 87 20.68 -3.42 -19.84
C TYR A 87 21.20 -3.71 -18.42
N TYR A 88 22.02 -4.74 -18.25
CA TYR A 88 22.59 -5.09 -16.94
C TYR A 88 23.58 -4.05 -16.45
N LEU A 89 24.32 -3.38 -17.33
CA LEU A 89 25.13 -2.22 -16.97
C LEU A 89 24.28 -1.10 -16.41
N GLY A 90 23.17 -0.78 -17.05
CA GLY A 90 22.21 0.22 -16.58
C GLY A 90 21.65 -0.11 -15.18
N LEU A 91 21.32 -1.39 -14.94
CA LEU A 91 20.86 -1.85 -13.63
C LEU A 91 21.96 -1.80 -12.56
N LEU A 92 23.21 -2.12 -12.89
CA LEU A 92 24.35 -2.00 -11.99
C LEU A 92 24.58 -0.53 -11.59
N HIS A 93 24.53 0.40 -12.55
CA HIS A 93 24.59 1.84 -12.26
C HIS A 93 23.42 2.31 -11.42
N HIS A 94 22.20 1.77 -11.65
CA HIS A 94 21.04 2.03 -10.79
C HIS A 94 21.31 1.64 -9.32
N LEU A 95 21.79 0.42 -9.07
CA LEU A 95 22.16 -0.06 -7.74
C LEU A 95 23.30 0.77 -7.12
N ALA A 96 24.27 1.19 -7.93
CA ALA A 96 25.36 2.07 -7.53
C ALA A 96 24.89 3.50 -7.19
N GLY A 97 23.64 3.86 -7.55
CA GLY A 97 23.10 5.21 -7.38
C GLY A 97 23.61 6.22 -8.41
N ASP A 98 24.25 5.75 -9.50
CA ASP A 98 24.66 6.56 -10.64
C ASP A 98 23.55 6.64 -11.68
N GLY A 99 22.63 7.59 -11.48
CA GLY A 99 21.47 7.77 -12.35
C GLY A 99 21.83 8.22 -13.76
N ASP A 100 22.94 8.93 -13.94
CA ASP A 100 23.36 9.42 -15.26
C ASP A 100 23.86 8.28 -16.13
N ALA A 101 24.75 7.47 -15.59
CA ALA A 101 25.27 6.30 -16.29
C ALA A 101 24.16 5.25 -16.51
N SER A 102 23.27 5.07 -15.54
CA SER A 102 22.11 4.19 -15.68
C SER A 102 21.19 4.62 -16.84
N LEU A 103 20.82 5.90 -16.90
CA LEU A 103 20.00 6.44 -17.99
C LEU A 103 20.66 6.31 -19.34
N ALA A 104 21.97 6.61 -19.42
CA ALA A 104 22.74 6.50 -20.67
C ALA A 104 22.76 5.06 -21.19
N ALA A 105 23.03 4.07 -20.32
CA ALA A 105 23.06 2.66 -20.68
C ALA A 105 21.67 2.17 -21.14
N MET A 106 20.59 2.56 -20.45
CA MET A 106 19.23 2.17 -20.82
C MET A 106 18.76 2.79 -22.15
N ARG A 107 19.18 4.01 -22.45
CA ARG A 107 18.93 4.66 -23.76
C ARG A 107 19.59 3.88 -24.89
N LEU A 108 20.85 3.48 -24.72
CA LEU A 108 21.56 2.68 -25.71
C LEU A 108 20.90 1.30 -25.86
N PHE A 109 20.56 0.63 -24.78
CA PHE A 109 19.86 -0.65 -24.84
C PHE A 109 18.52 -0.54 -25.60
N LEU A 110 17.68 0.44 -25.29
CA LEU A 110 16.38 0.64 -25.93
C LEU A 110 16.49 1.07 -27.42
N LYS A 111 17.63 1.64 -27.83
CA LYS A 111 17.91 1.92 -29.23
C LYS A 111 18.21 0.64 -30.01
N ASP A 112 18.95 -0.28 -29.38
CA ASP A 112 19.37 -1.55 -30.00
C ASP A 112 18.25 -2.60 -29.98
N ASP A 113 17.49 -2.69 -28.86
CA ASP A 113 16.44 -3.68 -28.64
C ASP A 113 15.17 -3.06 -28.03
N PRO A 114 14.40 -2.25 -28.82
CA PRO A 114 13.21 -1.55 -28.29
C PRO A 114 12.05 -2.49 -27.95
N ASP A 115 11.98 -3.67 -28.54
CA ASP A 115 10.86 -4.62 -28.41
C ASP A 115 11.25 -5.90 -27.66
N GLY A 116 12.48 -5.99 -27.18
CA GLY A 116 12.98 -7.12 -26.44
C GLY A 116 12.32 -7.34 -25.09
N GLN A 117 12.52 -8.52 -24.54
CA GLN A 117 11.90 -8.95 -23.27
C GLN A 117 12.20 -8.01 -22.11
N LYS A 118 13.36 -7.34 -22.12
CA LYS A 118 13.80 -6.40 -21.05
C LYS A 118 13.44 -4.94 -21.32
N ALA A 119 12.91 -4.63 -22.52
CA ALA A 119 12.63 -3.25 -22.92
C ALA A 119 11.63 -2.55 -21.99
N GLN A 120 10.62 -3.26 -21.46
CA GLN A 120 9.66 -2.68 -20.52
C GLN A 120 10.31 -2.28 -19.20
N SER A 121 11.20 -3.13 -18.66
CA SER A 121 11.95 -2.79 -17.45
C SER A 121 12.93 -1.64 -17.68
N ALA A 122 13.58 -1.59 -18.86
CA ALA A 122 14.46 -0.47 -19.23
C ALA A 122 13.69 0.86 -19.33
N ARG A 123 12.48 0.87 -19.88
CA ARG A 123 11.60 2.05 -19.94
C ARG A 123 11.27 2.58 -18.55
N ASN A 124 11.05 1.69 -17.58
CA ASN A 124 10.79 2.07 -16.20
C ASN A 124 11.96 2.86 -15.60
N VAL A 125 13.18 2.40 -15.84
CA VAL A 125 14.41 3.09 -15.41
C VAL A 125 14.58 4.43 -16.13
N VAL A 126 14.29 4.48 -17.44
CA VAL A 126 14.32 5.73 -18.21
C VAL A 126 13.34 6.74 -17.62
N VAL A 127 12.08 6.38 -17.36
CA VAL A 127 11.10 7.29 -16.74
C VAL A 127 11.61 7.83 -15.41
N LEU A 128 12.10 6.95 -14.53
CA LEU A 128 12.61 7.34 -13.22
C LEU A 128 13.68 8.43 -13.31
N TYR A 129 14.71 8.20 -14.14
CA TYR A 129 15.83 9.14 -14.21
C TYR A 129 15.56 10.35 -15.09
N SER A 130 14.73 10.22 -16.11
CA SER A 130 14.29 11.38 -16.91
C SER A 130 13.49 12.37 -16.05
N ILE A 131 12.58 11.89 -15.16
CA ILE A 131 11.85 12.76 -14.23
C ILE A 131 12.79 13.40 -13.21
N ARG A 132 13.76 12.66 -12.67
CA ARG A 132 14.75 13.22 -11.72
C ARG A 132 15.61 14.32 -12.33
N LYS A 133 15.76 14.30 -13.66
CA LYS A 133 16.55 15.29 -14.43
C LYS A 133 15.67 16.35 -15.11
N ASP A 134 14.39 16.40 -14.80
CA ASP A 134 13.41 17.31 -15.42
C ASP A 134 13.27 17.13 -16.94
N LEU A 135 13.58 15.94 -17.46
CA LEU A 135 13.41 15.56 -18.86
C LEU A 135 12.02 14.97 -19.10
N VAL A 136 10.97 15.73 -18.74
CA VAL A 136 9.57 15.28 -18.79
C VAL A 136 9.14 14.79 -20.17
N PRO A 137 9.52 15.43 -21.30
CA PRO A 137 9.17 14.91 -22.63
C PRO A 137 9.70 13.51 -22.91
N GLU A 138 10.91 13.19 -22.46
CA GLU A 138 11.48 11.84 -22.61
C GLU A 138 10.76 10.80 -21.73
N ALA A 139 10.43 11.17 -20.49
CA ALA A 139 9.64 10.30 -19.62
C ALA A 139 8.28 9.98 -20.26
N ASN A 140 7.61 10.96 -20.83
CA ASN A 140 6.35 10.77 -21.56
C ASN A 140 6.51 9.84 -22.76
N ALA A 141 7.56 10.02 -23.56
CA ALA A 141 7.83 9.14 -24.69
C ALA A 141 8.06 7.68 -24.24
N ALA A 142 8.79 7.48 -23.13
CA ALA A 142 9.04 6.16 -22.55
C ALA A 142 7.76 5.50 -22.03
N VAL A 143 6.90 6.23 -21.31
CA VAL A 143 5.59 5.74 -20.85
C VAL A 143 4.67 5.43 -22.01
N ALA A 144 4.61 6.28 -23.04
CA ALA A 144 3.82 6.02 -24.24
C ALA A 144 4.31 4.78 -24.99
N ALA A 145 5.62 4.55 -25.05
CA ALA A 145 6.19 3.32 -25.60
C ALA A 145 5.85 2.10 -24.73
N TYR A 146 5.95 2.22 -23.40
CA TYR A 146 5.54 1.16 -22.48
C TYR A 146 4.07 0.75 -22.69
N ALA A 147 3.17 1.72 -22.88
CA ALA A 147 1.75 1.47 -23.08
C ALA A 147 1.42 0.73 -24.39
N ARG A 148 2.27 0.83 -25.41
CA ARG A 148 2.09 0.17 -26.72
C ARG A 148 2.62 -1.27 -26.79
N HIS A 149 3.49 -1.66 -25.85
CA HIS A 149 4.17 -2.96 -25.87
C HIS A 149 3.70 -3.86 -24.74
N GLN A 150 3.85 -5.16 -24.93
CA GLN A 150 3.54 -6.20 -23.93
C GLN A 150 4.84 -6.95 -23.54
N PRO A 151 4.89 -7.57 -22.35
CA PRO A 151 3.87 -7.53 -21.29
C PRO A 151 3.86 -6.20 -20.54
N GLN A 152 2.70 -5.83 -19.97
CA GLN A 152 2.58 -4.68 -19.09
C GLN A 152 2.35 -5.15 -17.66
N ASN A 153 3.09 -4.57 -16.72
CA ASN A 153 2.89 -4.74 -15.29
C ASN A 153 2.12 -3.52 -14.73
N ALA A 154 1.03 -3.77 -14.01
CA ALA A 154 0.18 -2.71 -13.48
C ALA A 154 0.89 -1.85 -12.43
N ASP A 155 1.77 -2.45 -11.62
CA ASP A 155 2.55 -1.74 -10.62
C ASP A 155 3.60 -0.82 -11.26
N ASP A 156 4.31 -1.32 -12.27
CA ASP A 156 5.27 -0.51 -13.03
C ASP A 156 4.56 0.65 -13.72
N ARG A 157 3.42 0.39 -14.36
CA ARG A 157 2.61 1.43 -14.99
C ARG A 157 2.18 2.49 -13.98
N TYR A 158 1.66 2.07 -12.82
CA TYR A 158 1.28 2.98 -11.75
C TYR A 158 2.45 3.87 -11.30
N ARG A 159 3.63 3.29 -11.07
CA ARG A 159 4.82 4.03 -10.62
C ARG A 159 5.29 5.06 -11.65
N MET A 160 5.33 4.68 -12.92
CA MET A 160 5.70 5.60 -13.99
C MET A 160 4.72 6.77 -14.08
N GLU A 161 3.41 6.48 -14.07
CA GLU A 161 2.38 7.52 -14.15
C GLU A 161 2.38 8.42 -12.92
N LEU A 162 2.67 7.88 -11.72
CA LEU A 162 2.82 8.67 -10.51
C LEU A 162 3.98 9.67 -10.64
N LEU A 163 5.15 9.24 -11.11
CA LEU A 163 6.31 10.11 -11.28
C LEU A 163 6.02 11.28 -12.24
N ILE A 164 5.33 11.01 -13.35
CA ILE A 164 4.98 12.01 -14.33
C ILE A 164 3.86 12.94 -13.81
N THR A 165 2.85 12.38 -13.16
CA THR A 165 1.77 13.16 -12.52
C THR A 165 2.33 14.14 -11.50
N ASP A 166 3.26 13.70 -10.64
CA ASP A 166 3.93 14.56 -9.66
C ASP A 166 4.81 15.63 -10.33
N ALA A 167 5.44 15.33 -11.49
CA ALA A 167 6.20 16.33 -12.24
C ALA A 167 5.30 17.42 -12.81
N TYR A 168 4.18 17.07 -13.44
CA TYR A 168 3.22 18.03 -13.94
C TYR A 168 2.50 18.82 -12.84
N MET A 169 2.26 18.19 -11.68
CA MET A 169 1.74 18.90 -10.51
C MET A 169 2.72 20.01 -10.06
N ARG A 170 4.02 19.70 -9.97
CA ARG A 170 5.06 20.73 -9.65
C ARG A 170 5.12 21.84 -10.69
N ALA A 171 5.01 21.49 -11.98
CA ALA A 171 4.97 22.43 -13.08
C ALA A 171 3.64 23.22 -13.18
N LYS A 172 2.62 22.84 -12.39
CA LYS A 172 1.25 23.39 -12.45
C LYS A 172 0.57 23.20 -13.81
N ASP A 173 1.02 22.25 -14.61
CA ASP A 173 0.32 21.81 -15.83
C ASP A 173 -0.74 20.76 -15.47
N TYR A 174 -1.87 21.26 -14.99
CA TYR A 174 -2.96 20.41 -14.54
C TYR A 174 -3.69 19.69 -15.67
N SER A 175 -3.56 20.17 -16.92
CA SER A 175 -4.10 19.49 -18.10
C SER A 175 -3.35 18.19 -18.38
N ALA A 176 -2.03 18.26 -18.48
CA ALA A 176 -1.17 17.09 -18.64
C ALA A 176 -1.27 16.16 -17.41
N MET A 177 -1.29 16.74 -16.20
CA MET A 177 -1.52 16.00 -14.95
C MET A 177 -2.79 15.14 -15.00
N THR A 178 -3.89 15.68 -15.55
CA THR A 178 -5.17 14.95 -15.68
C THR A 178 -5.01 13.68 -16.52
N THR A 179 -4.26 13.76 -17.62
CA THR A 179 -4.04 12.61 -18.52
C THR A 179 -3.32 11.48 -17.78
N HIS A 180 -2.22 11.79 -17.11
CA HIS A 180 -1.41 10.80 -16.40
C HIS A 180 -2.08 10.27 -15.13
N ALA A 181 -2.82 11.12 -14.40
CA ALA A 181 -3.59 10.68 -13.23
C ALA A 181 -4.74 9.72 -13.61
N LYS A 182 -5.35 9.86 -14.78
CA LYS A 182 -6.32 8.88 -15.32
C LYS A 182 -5.68 7.52 -15.55
N GLU A 183 -4.53 7.50 -16.21
CA GLU A 183 -3.79 6.26 -16.48
C GLU A 183 -3.29 5.60 -15.18
N MET A 184 -2.85 6.42 -14.22
CA MET A 184 -2.48 5.96 -12.88
C MET A 184 -3.64 5.27 -12.16
N LEU A 185 -4.86 5.85 -12.22
CA LEU A 185 -6.07 5.25 -11.63
C LEU A 185 -6.47 3.96 -12.37
N ALA A 186 -6.31 3.93 -13.69
CA ALA A 186 -6.56 2.72 -14.48
C ALA A 186 -5.58 1.59 -14.12
N ALA A 187 -4.29 1.92 -13.95
CA ALA A 187 -3.28 0.96 -13.50
C ALA A 187 -3.56 0.43 -12.09
N SER A 188 -4.00 1.31 -11.16
CA SER A 188 -4.41 0.90 -9.80
C SER A 188 -5.55 -0.12 -9.84
N LYS A 189 -6.55 0.09 -10.69
CA LYS A 189 -7.68 -0.85 -10.84
C LYS A 189 -7.23 -2.20 -11.40
N LYS A 190 -6.31 -2.22 -12.38
CA LYS A 190 -5.73 -3.47 -12.91
C LYS A 190 -4.87 -4.20 -11.87
N PHE A 191 -4.14 -3.46 -11.04
CA PHE A 191 -3.36 -4.06 -9.95
C PHE A 191 -4.23 -4.88 -9.00
N ILE A 192 -5.41 -4.37 -8.65
CA ILE A 192 -6.36 -5.05 -7.75
C ILE A 192 -6.84 -6.39 -8.30
N GLU A 193 -7.07 -6.47 -9.60
CA GLU A 193 -7.55 -7.71 -10.25
C GLU A 193 -6.54 -8.85 -10.06
N ALA A 194 -5.24 -8.52 -10.06
CA ALA A 194 -4.15 -9.47 -9.92
C ALA A 194 -3.70 -9.72 -8.47
N ASN A 195 -3.96 -8.76 -7.53
CA ASN A 195 -3.37 -8.76 -6.18
C ASN A 195 -4.43 -8.45 -5.12
N LYS A 196 -5.46 -9.27 -5.04
CA LYS A 196 -6.62 -9.05 -4.15
C LYS A 196 -6.26 -9.01 -2.67
N GLU A 197 -5.18 -9.66 -2.27
CA GLU A 197 -4.77 -9.81 -0.87
C GLU A 197 -3.88 -8.68 -0.36
N GLU A 198 -3.35 -7.84 -1.25
CA GLU A 198 -2.53 -6.69 -0.87
C GLU A 198 -3.39 -5.47 -0.51
N VAL A 199 -4.29 -5.61 0.49
CA VAL A 199 -5.33 -4.63 0.82
C VAL A 199 -4.77 -3.24 1.08
N PHE A 200 -3.70 -3.13 1.87
CA PHE A 200 -3.09 -1.85 2.21
C PHE A 200 -2.56 -1.12 0.96
N ARG A 201 -1.78 -1.80 0.15
CA ARG A 201 -1.20 -1.25 -1.08
C ARG A 201 -2.27 -0.90 -2.11
N ARG A 202 -3.26 -1.77 -2.25
CA ARG A 202 -4.45 -1.55 -3.07
C ARG A 202 -5.12 -0.22 -2.74
N ASP A 203 -5.43 -0.02 -1.46
CA ASP A 203 -6.16 1.14 -0.99
C ASP A 203 -5.33 2.43 -1.12
N GLU A 204 -4.03 2.36 -0.85
CA GLU A 204 -3.10 3.47 -1.06
C GLU A 204 -3.04 3.89 -2.54
N MET A 205 -2.85 2.93 -3.45
CA MET A 205 -2.77 3.20 -4.89
C MET A 205 -4.06 3.82 -5.42
N LEU A 206 -5.22 3.28 -5.04
CA LEU A 206 -6.53 3.83 -5.44
C LEU A 206 -6.76 5.23 -4.90
N LEU A 207 -6.52 5.42 -3.61
CA LEU A 207 -6.75 6.71 -2.95
C LEU A 207 -5.87 7.80 -3.56
N ARG A 208 -4.57 7.53 -3.70
CA ARG A 208 -3.62 8.50 -4.24
C ARG A 208 -3.97 8.87 -5.68
N SER A 209 -4.28 7.89 -6.53
CA SER A 209 -4.66 8.14 -7.92
C SER A 209 -5.90 8.99 -8.05
N ALA A 210 -6.95 8.65 -7.29
CA ALA A 210 -8.22 9.38 -7.37
C ALA A 210 -8.11 10.80 -6.79
N ILE A 211 -7.32 11.00 -5.73
CA ILE A 211 -7.08 12.35 -5.18
C ILE A 211 -6.32 13.21 -6.20
N LEU A 212 -5.23 12.72 -6.78
CA LEU A 212 -4.47 13.47 -7.77
C LEU A 212 -5.31 13.80 -9.01
N LEU A 213 -6.14 12.88 -9.47
CA LEU A 213 -7.06 13.12 -10.58
C LEU A 213 -8.14 14.16 -10.23
N ALA A 214 -8.74 14.04 -9.05
CA ALA A 214 -9.73 15.00 -8.58
C ALA A 214 -9.14 16.41 -8.40
N ASP A 215 -7.90 16.49 -7.90
CA ASP A 215 -7.19 17.76 -7.77
C ASP A 215 -6.89 18.41 -9.14
N ALA A 216 -6.46 17.61 -10.10
CA ALA A 216 -6.23 18.09 -11.46
C ALA A 216 -7.53 18.62 -12.09
N TYR A 217 -8.64 17.90 -11.95
CA TYR A 217 -9.95 18.35 -12.41
C TYR A 217 -10.40 19.64 -11.70
N ALA A 218 -10.25 19.73 -10.38
CA ALA A 218 -10.63 20.93 -9.63
C ALA A 218 -9.80 22.15 -10.07
N LYS A 219 -8.49 21.96 -10.33
CA LYS A 219 -7.60 23.02 -10.83
C LYS A 219 -7.86 23.46 -12.27
N THR A 220 -8.55 22.64 -13.04
CA THR A 220 -9.00 22.94 -14.42
C THR A 220 -10.48 23.32 -14.51
N ASN A 221 -11.09 23.75 -13.40
CA ASN A 221 -12.50 24.15 -13.28
C ASN A 221 -13.50 23.05 -13.66
N GLN A 222 -13.14 21.78 -13.51
CA GLN A 222 -13.97 20.61 -13.79
C GLN A 222 -14.46 19.96 -12.47
N LYS A 223 -15.09 20.77 -11.59
CA LYS A 223 -15.51 20.32 -10.24
C LYS A 223 -16.40 19.08 -10.28
N ASP A 224 -17.31 19.00 -11.25
CA ASP A 224 -18.23 17.85 -11.35
C ASP A 224 -17.49 16.54 -11.63
N LEU A 225 -16.44 16.56 -12.47
CA LEU A 225 -15.59 15.39 -12.73
C LEU A 225 -14.74 15.02 -11.51
N ALA A 226 -14.28 16.00 -10.74
CA ALA A 226 -13.59 15.76 -9.48
C ALA A 226 -14.50 15.05 -8.47
N LEU A 227 -15.73 15.54 -8.29
CA LEU A 227 -16.73 14.94 -7.41
C LEU A 227 -17.12 13.53 -7.89
N ALA A 228 -17.33 13.34 -9.20
CA ALA A 228 -17.65 12.04 -9.78
C ALA A 228 -16.53 11.03 -9.51
N THR A 229 -15.25 11.41 -9.73
CA THR A 229 -14.08 10.56 -9.49
C THR A 229 -14.01 10.07 -8.03
N LEU A 230 -14.22 10.98 -7.07
CA LEU A 230 -14.20 10.63 -5.66
C LEU A 230 -15.41 9.79 -5.25
N ASN A 231 -16.61 10.09 -5.79
CA ASN A 231 -17.80 9.28 -5.55
C ASN A 231 -17.66 7.86 -6.10
N ASP A 232 -17.06 7.69 -7.27
CA ASP A 232 -16.78 6.36 -7.82
C ASP A 232 -15.82 5.56 -6.94
N LEU A 233 -14.78 6.22 -6.40
CA LEU A 233 -13.89 5.57 -5.46
C LEU A 233 -14.60 5.24 -4.13
N ARG A 234 -15.49 6.11 -3.64
CA ARG A 234 -16.29 5.83 -2.45
C ARG A 234 -17.20 4.59 -2.65
N ARG A 235 -17.83 4.46 -3.82
CA ARG A 235 -18.59 3.26 -4.18
C ARG A 235 -17.71 2.02 -4.22
N LEU A 236 -16.53 2.14 -4.83
CA LEU A 236 -15.57 1.05 -4.90
C LEU A 236 -15.09 0.61 -3.50
N SER A 237 -14.90 1.53 -2.56
CA SER A 237 -14.47 1.21 -1.19
C SER A 237 -15.48 0.34 -0.43
N ILE A 238 -16.78 0.46 -0.74
CA ILE A 238 -17.81 -0.43 -0.20
C ILE A 238 -17.76 -1.81 -0.86
N GLN A 239 -17.47 -1.87 -2.16
CA GLN A 239 -17.34 -3.13 -2.88
C GLN A 239 -16.10 -3.94 -2.47
N LEU A 240 -15.04 -3.24 -2.06
CA LEU A 240 -13.77 -3.82 -1.61
C LEU A 240 -13.71 -4.10 -0.10
N PRO A 241 -14.80 -4.02 0.62
CA PRO A 241 -15.05 -3.59 1.98
C PRO A 241 -13.82 -2.95 2.66
N SER A 242 -13.55 -1.68 2.34
CA SER A 242 -12.45 -0.92 2.95
C SER A 242 -12.96 0.32 3.67
N ALA A 243 -13.02 0.24 4.99
CA ALA A 243 -13.42 1.36 5.85
C ALA A 243 -12.44 2.54 5.74
N SER A 244 -11.14 2.27 5.73
CA SER A 244 -10.11 3.31 5.62
C SER A 244 -10.24 4.09 4.31
N LEU A 245 -10.37 3.38 3.18
CA LEU A 245 -10.56 4.01 1.87
C LEU A 245 -11.84 4.84 1.86
N TYR A 246 -12.95 4.29 2.36
CA TYR A 246 -14.25 4.98 2.47
C TYR A 246 -14.14 6.30 3.25
N LYS A 247 -13.51 6.29 4.44
CA LYS A 247 -13.32 7.48 5.27
C LYS A 247 -12.50 8.55 4.55
N ASN A 248 -11.34 8.16 4.02
CA ASN A 248 -10.42 9.11 3.39
C ASN A 248 -11.06 9.79 2.17
N VAL A 249 -11.78 9.04 1.35
CA VAL A 249 -12.51 9.57 0.19
C VAL A 249 -13.66 10.48 0.62
N THR A 250 -14.43 10.08 1.63
CA THR A 250 -15.54 10.90 2.15
C THR A 250 -15.04 12.23 2.68
N MET A 251 -13.95 12.23 3.47
CA MET A 251 -13.33 13.48 3.94
C MET A 251 -12.83 14.35 2.76
N ARG A 252 -12.35 13.75 1.69
CA ARG A 252 -11.91 14.51 0.51
C ARG A 252 -13.08 15.12 -0.25
N LEU A 253 -14.19 14.40 -0.38
CA LEU A 253 -15.45 14.91 -0.94
C LEU A 253 -15.94 16.15 -0.17
N MET A 254 -16.01 16.06 1.15
CA MET A 254 -16.44 17.16 2.01
C MET A 254 -15.53 18.39 1.92
N ARG A 255 -14.22 18.19 1.71
CA ARG A 255 -13.29 19.33 1.48
C ARG A 255 -13.50 19.98 0.11
N LEU A 256 -13.83 19.19 -0.90
CA LEU A 256 -14.06 19.69 -2.27
C LEU A 256 -15.41 20.41 -2.37
N ASP A 257 -16.40 19.92 -1.64
CA ASP A 257 -17.74 20.50 -1.57
C ASP A 257 -18.26 20.51 -0.12
N PRO A 258 -18.00 21.60 0.63
CA PRO A 258 -18.45 21.74 2.02
C PRO A 258 -19.97 21.77 2.21
N LEU A 259 -20.73 21.95 1.13
CA LEU A 259 -22.20 21.92 1.15
C LEU A 259 -22.79 20.53 1.00
N LEU A 260 -21.94 19.52 0.72
CA LEU A 260 -22.37 18.13 0.71
C LEU A 260 -22.86 17.73 2.11
N ASP A 261 -24.13 17.34 2.19
CA ASP A 261 -24.68 16.76 3.40
C ASP A 261 -24.09 15.34 3.58
N PRO A 262 -23.35 15.08 4.68
CA PRO A 262 -22.87 13.75 4.98
C PRO A 262 -23.98 12.69 4.98
N GLY A 263 -25.18 13.03 5.45
CA GLY A 263 -26.35 12.14 5.43
C GLY A 263 -26.76 11.72 4.03
N GLN A 264 -26.73 12.62 3.05
CA GLN A 264 -27.03 12.30 1.65
C GLN A 264 -25.93 11.46 0.99
N LEU A 265 -24.67 11.61 1.43
CA LEU A 265 -23.58 10.74 0.97
C LEU A 265 -23.81 9.27 1.34
N PHE A 266 -24.54 9.00 2.42
CA PHE A 266 -24.80 7.64 2.91
C PHE A 266 -25.99 6.97 2.21
N ASP A 267 -26.91 7.74 1.63
CA ASP A 267 -28.18 7.23 1.08
C ASP A 267 -28.16 6.97 -0.45
N ALA A 268 -27.07 7.23 -1.14
CA ALA A 268 -27.00 7.22 -2.61
C ALA A 268 -27.02 5.82 -3.26
N GLY A 269 -27.77 4.85 -2.71
CA GLY A 269 -27.96 3.53 -3.34
C GLY A 269 -26.67 2.73 -3.47
N LEU A 270 -25.74 2.90 -2.55
CA LEU A 270 -24.47 2.18 -2.52
C LEU A 270 -24.76 0.72 -2.18
N VAL A 271 -24.80 -0.12 -3.18
CA VAL A 271 -25.05 -1.56 -3.05
C VAL A 271 -23.76 -2.29 -3.41
N SER A 272 -23.13 -2.97 -2.44
CA SER A 272 -22.08 -3.90 -2.75
C SER A 272 -22.65 -5.07 -3.57
N LYS A 273 -22.10 -5.33 -4.75
CA LYS A 273 -22.44 -6.52 -5.54
C LYS A 273 -21.60 -7.74 -5.15
N THR A 274 -20.56 -7.52 -4.34
CA THR A 274 -19.61 -8.55 -3.90
C THR A 274 -20.05 -9.05 -2.52
N PRO A 275 -20.12 -10.35 -2.27
CA PRO A 275 -20.30 -10.88 -0.92
C PRO A 275 -19.19 -10.34 0.01
N LEU A 276 -19.57 -10.01 1.24
CA LEU A 276 -18.60 -9.66 2.27
C LEU A 276 -17.72 -10.86 2.58
N PRO A 277 -16.45 -10.64 2.94
CA PRO A 277 -15.62 -11.70 3.52
C PRO A 277 -16.31 -12.28 4.76
N GLU A 278 -16.30 -13.60 4.89
CA GLU A 278 -16.76 -14.24 6.14
C GLU A 278 -15.80 -13.90 7.27
N LEU A 279 -16.31 -13.84 8.49
CA LEU A 279 -15.50 -13.57 9.67
C LEU A 279 -14.65 -14.79 10.02
N VAL A 280 -13.37 -14.57 10.24
CA VAL A 280 -12.45 -15.56 10.82
C VAL A 280 -12.56 -15.46 12.33
N ALA A 281 -12.87 -16.55 13.00
CA ALA A 281 -13.04 -16.61 14.43
C ALA A 281 -12.32 -17.81 15.03
N GLU A 282 -11.50 -17.56 16.04
CA GLU A 282 -10.94 -18.56 16.92
C GLU A 282 -11.95 -18.91 18.03
N GLU A 283 -12.61 -17.88 18.57
CA GLU A 283 -13.58 -18.03 19.67
C GLU A 283 -14.81 -17.16 19.48
N TRP A 284 -15.92 -17.59 20.10
CA TRP A 284 -17.20 -16.89 20.16
C TRP A 284 -17.65 -16.73 21.61
N ILE A 285 -18.07 -15.52 22.02
CA ILE A 285 -18.60 -15.28 23.36
C ILE A 285 -20.10 -14.99 23.27
N GLU A 286 -20.91 -15.83 23.92
CA GLU A 286 -22.37 -15.74 23.97
C GLU A 286 -23.02 -15.52 22.57
N GLN A 287 -22.42 -16.15 21.59
CA GLN A 287 -22.85 -16.21 20.20
C GLN A 287 -22.48 -17.58 19.65
N LYS A 288 -23.41 -18.26 19.01
CA LYS A 288 -23.08 -19.48 18.25
C LYS A 288 -22.27 -19.10 17.00
N PRO A 289 -21.30 -19.92 16.61
CA PRO A 289 -20.64 -19.75 15.33
C PRO A 289 -21.65 -19.58 14.20
N VAL A 290 -21.50 -18.53 13.40
CA VAL A 290 -22.41 -18.17 12.34
C VAL A 290 -21.64 -17.56 11.16
N LYS A 291 -22.04 -17.89 9.95
CA LYS A 291 -21.54 -17.20 8.75
C LYS A 291 -22.38 -15.96 8.50
N LEU A 292 -21.78 -14.92 7.95
CA LEU A 292 -22.54 -13.72 7.54
C LEU A 292 -23.59 -14.06 6.49
N SER A 293 -23.32 -15.03 5.62
CA SER A 293 -24.26 -15.56 4.64
C SER A 293 -25.54 -16.14 5.26
N ASP A 294 -25.45 -16.68 6.50
CA ASP A 294 -26.59 -17.28 7.22
C ASP A 294 -27.44 -16.22 7.95
N LEU A 295 -26.95 -14.99 8.04
CA LEU A 295 -27.66 -13.87 8.65
C LEU A 295 -28.55 -13.09 7.65
N ARG A 296 -28.73 -13.62 6.44
CA ARG A 296 -29.68 -13.04 5.47
C ARG A 296 -31.08 -12.95 6.08
N GLY A 297 -31.77 -11.85 5.78
CA GLY A 297 -33.07 -11.53 6.42
C GLY A 297 -32.92 -10.70 7.70
N GLN A 298 -31.73 -10.57 8.24
CA GLN A 298 -31.43 -9.72 9.39
C GLN A 298 -30.61 -8.49 8.98
N VAL A 299 -30.77 -7.40 9.72
CA VAL A 299 -29.85 -6.24 9.67
C VAL A 299 -28.68 -6.53 10.63
N VAL A 300 -27.47 -6.51 10.12
CA VAL A 300 -26.27 -6.89 10.87
C VAL A 300 -25.37 -5.67 11.07
N LEU A 301 -24.91 -5.45 12.29
CA LEU A 301 -23.85 -4.49 12.60
C LEU A 301 -22.59 -5.26 13.02
N LEU A 302 -21.54 -5.19 12.21
CA LEU A 302 -20.20 -5.62 12.61
C LEU A 302 -19.51 -4.44 13.28
N ASP A 303 -19.21 -4.56 14.55
CA ASP A 303 -18.52 -3.51 15.32
C ASP A 303 -17.10 -3.95 15.66
N PHE A 304 -16.11 -3.36 14.99
CA PHE A 304 -14.68 -3.60 15.22
C PHE A 304 -14.21 -2.75 16.38
N TRP A 305 -13.77 -3.40 17.46
CA TRP A 305 -13.48 -2.76 18.73
C TRP A 305 -12.39 -3.46 19.53
N ALA A 306 -11.98 -2.83 20.65
CA ALA A 306 -11.10 -3.45 21.64
C ALA A 306 -11.49 -2.99 23.06
N PRO A 307 -11.28 -3.82 24.11
CA PRO A 307 -11.63 -3.47 25.48
C PRO A 307 -10.82 -2.31 26.06
N TRP A 308 -9.59 -2.12 25.60
CA TRP A 308 -8.72 -0.99 25.98
C TRP A 308 -8.99 0.30 25.19
N CYS A 309 -9.78 0.25 24.11
CA CYS A 309 -10.07 1.39 23.26
C CYS A 309 -11.08 2.34 23.95
N GLY A 310 -10.62 3.47 24.44
CA GLY A 310 -11.47 4.46 25.11
C GLY A 310 -12.67 4.94 24.28
N PRO A 311 -12.47 5.38 23.01
CA PRO A 311 -13.58 5.73 22.11
C PRO A 311 -14.56 4.57 21.87
N CYS A 312 -14.09 3.31 21.79
CA CYS A 312 -14.97 2.15 21.65
C CYS A 312 -15.85 1.99 22.89
N ARG A 313 -15.27 2.14 24.09
CA ARG A 313 -16.03 2.06 25.34
C ARG A 313 -17.11 3.14 25.45
N TYR A 314 -16.88 4.31 24.87
CA TYR A 314 -17.85 5.39 24.80
C TYR A 314 -19.08 5.03 23.96
N THR A 315 -18.95 4.18 22.94
CA THR A 315 -20.06 3.75 22.08
C THR A 315 -20.89 2.58 22.67
N LEU A 316 -20.36 1.80 23.62
CA LEU A 316 -21.03 0.61 24.17
C LEU A 316 -22.47 0.82 24.67
N PRO A 317 -22.80 1.94 25.37
CA PRO A 317 -24.18 2.18 25.80
C PRO A 317 -25.16 2.31 24.61
N ASN A 318 -24.72 2.94 23.52
CA ASN A 318 -25.54 3.06 22.31
C ASN A 318 -25.71 1.71 21.62
N MET A 319 -24.65 0.89 21.49
CA MET A 319 -24.72 -0.47 20.95
C MET A 319 -25.69 -1.33 21.76
N SER A 320 -25.62 -1.28 23.09
CA SER A 320 -26.53 -2.01 23.96
C SER A 320 -27.99 -1.57 23.80
N ARG A 321 -28.22 -0.27 23.70
CA ARG A 321 -29.55 0.31 23.46
C ARG A 321 -30.14 -0.15 22.13
N TRP A 322 -29.36 -0.09 21.03
CA TRP A 322 -29.80 -0.50 19.69
C TRP A 322 -30.09 -1.99 19.62
N GLN A 323 -29.19 -2.84 20.14
CA GLN A 323 -29.41 -4.28 20.21
C GLN A 323 -30.71 -4.63 20.96
N THR A 324 -30.93 -4.00 22.11
CA THR A 324 -32.13 -4.26 22.93
C THR A 324 -33.40 -3.78 22.24
N ALA A 325 -33.37 -2.60 21.59
CA ALA A 325 -34.53 -2.00 20.93
C ALA A 325 -34.94 -2.72 19.64
N PHE A 326 -33.99 -3.33 18.93
CA PHE A 326 -34.23 -3.83 17.57
C PHE A 326 -34.03 -5.34 17.39
N LYS A 327 -33.59 -6.09 18.41
CA LYS A 327 -33.37 -7.56 18.32
C LYS A 327 -34.62 -8.30 17.79
N ASP A 328 -35.80 -7.97 18.28
CA ASP A 328 -37.05 -8.60 17.89
C ASP A 328 -37.55 -8.17 16.50
N LYS A 329 -36.88 -7.18 15.89
CA LYS A 329 -37.08 -6.73 14.51
C LYS A 329 -36.03 -7.28 13.53
N GLY A 330 -35.27 -8.27 13.96
CA GLY A 330 -34.23 -8.92 13.14
C GLY A 330 -32.98 -8.07 13.00
N PHE A 331 -32.52 -7.43 14.07
CA PHE A 331 -31.25 -6.72 14.17
C PHE A 331 -30.27 -7.49 15.06
N VAL A 332 -29.03 -7.61 14.64
CA VAL A 332 -27.97 -8.27 15.40
C VAL A 332 -26.67 -7.49 15.33
N ILE A 333 -26.00 -7.34 16.47
CA ILE A 333 -24.64 -6.82 16.58
C ILE A 333 -23.68 -7.98 16.80
N LEU A 334 -22.58 -7.99 16.04
CA LEU A 334 -21.41 -8.84 16.28
C LEU A 334 -20.23 -7.92 16.64
N GLY A 335 -19.75 -8.00 17.89
CA GLY A 335 -18.57 -7.28 18.32
C GLY A 335 -17.32 -8.02 17.86
N VAL A 336 -16.66 -7.52 16.82
CA VAL A 336 -15.47 -8.14 16.21
C VAL A 336 -14.23 -7.60 16.92
N THR A 337 -13.45 -8.51 17.51
CA THR A 337 -12.20 -8.18 18.20
C THR A 337 -11.16 -9.29 17.97
N LYS A 338 -10.00 -9.14 18.55
CA LYS A 338 -8.91 -10.13 18.47
C LYS A 338 -8.20 -10.23 19.82
N TYR A 339 -7.28 -11.18 19.93
CA TYR A 339 -6.35 -11.20 21.06
C TYR A 339 -5.29 -10.12 20.88
N TYR A 340 -5.16 -9.24 21.86
CA TYR A 340 -4.18 -8.15 21.91
C TYR A 340 -2.98 -8.48 22.81
N GLY A 341 -3.03 -9.62 23.53
CA GLY A 341 -2.00 -10.04 24.44
C GLY A 341 -2.00 -9.30 25.79
N HIS A 342 -3.05 -8.53 26.08
CA HIS A 342 -3.15 -7.80 27.36
C HIS A 342 -4.59 -7.45 27.75
N GLY A 343 -4.83 -7.20 29.06
CA GLY A 343 -6.09 -6.72 29.61
C GLY A 343 -5.85 -5.86 30.85
N ASP A 344 -6.53 -4.72 30.96
CA ASP A 344 -6.41 -3.75 32.07
C ASP A 344 -4.95 -3.37 32.44
N GLY A 345 -4.03 -3.43 31.44
CA GLY A 345 -2.62 -3.08 31.60
C GLY A 345 -1.68 -4.28 31.91
N GLU A 346 -2.22 -5.48 32.08
CA GLU A 346 -1.45 -6.70 32.31
C GLU A 346 -1.31 -7.52 31.02
N ALA A 347 -0.15 -8.19 30.85
CA ALA A 347 0.05 -9.13 29.75
C ALA A 347 -0.76 -10.40 30.00
N LEU A 348 -1.53 -10.85 29.00
CA LEU A 348 -2.40 -12.02 29.08
C LEU A 348 -2.10 -12.98 27.90
N ALA A 349 -2.03 -14.27 28.21
CA ALA A 349 -2.07 -15.29 27.18
C ALA A 349 -3.51 -15.44 26.62
N PRO A 350 -3.71 -15.97 25.39
CA PRO A 350 -5.03 -16.05 24.78
C PRO A 350 -6.14 -16.68 25.67
N PRO A 351 -5.91 -17.78 26.43
CA PRO A 351 -6.93 -18.32 27.34
C PRO A 351 -7.31 -17.36 28.48
N GLU A 352 -6.35 -16.59 29.00
CA GLU A 352 -6.57 -15.61 30.06
C GLU A 352 -7.30 -14.39 29.51
N GLU A 353 -6.93 -13.94 28.32
CA GLU A 353 -7.60 -12.82 27.64
C GLU A 353 -9.04 -13.19 27.26
N LEU A 354 -9.32 -14.45 26.91
CA LEU A 354 -10.69 -14.92 26.68
C LEU A 354 -11.54 -14.80 27.96
N VAL A 355 -11.00 -15.16 29.12
CA VAL A 355 -11.67 -14.98 30.41
C VAL A 355 -11.90 -13.49 30.67
N TYR A 356 -10.90 -12.66 30.46
CA TYR A 356 -11.00 -11.20 30.59
C TYR A 356 -12.11 -10.61 29.71
N LEU A 357 -12.20 -11.04 28.45
CA LEU A 357 -13.25 -10.57 27.51
C LEU A 357 -14.65 -11.00 27.95
N ARG A 358 -14.82 -12.20 28.51
CA ARG A 358 -16.09 -12.65 29.09
C ARG A 358 -16.52 -11.81 30.29
N GLU A 359 -15.57 -11.55 31.20
CA GLU A 359 -15.81 -10.69 32.37
C GLU A 359 -16.07 -9.23 31.94
N PHE A 360 -15.36 -8.72 30.95
CA PHE A 360 -15.59 -7.39 30.37
C PHE A 360 -17.03 -7.28 29.84
N LYS A 361 -17.50 -8.27 29.06
CA LYS A 361 -18.87 -8.31 28.54
C LYS A 361 -19.90 -8.29 29.67
N LYS A 362 -19.71 -9.13 30.70
CA LYS A 362 -20.58 -9.23 31.86
C LYS A 362 -20.62 -7.91 32.67
N ARG A 363 -19.45 -7.34 32.98
CA ARG A 363 -19.34 -6.06 33.71
C ARG A 363 -20.07 -4.92 33.00
N ASN A 364 -19.99 -4.85 31.68
CA ASN A 364 -20.62 -3.82 30.87
C ASN A 364 -22.06 -4.19 30.43
N ARG A 365 -22.58 -5.35 30.81
CA ARG A 365 -23.94 -5.85 30.49
C ARG A 365 -24.24 -5.77 28.98
N LEU A 366 -23.31 -6.22 28.13
CA LEU A 366 -23.45 -6.10 26.68
C LEU A 366 -24.36 -7.24 26.16
N PRO A 367 -25.52 -6.90 25.51
CA PRO A 367 -26.51 -7.89 25.11
C PRO A 367 -26.26 -8.54 23.74
N TYR A 368 -25.04 -8.46 23.21
CA TYR A 368 -24.66 -9.00 21.91
C TYR A 368 -23.38 -9.82 21.98
N GLY A 369 -23.18 -10.70 21.02
CA GLY A 369 -22.05 -11.62 21.00
C GLY A 369 -20.74 -11.03 20.51
N PHE A 370 -19.63 -11.67 20.87
CA PHE A 370 -18.30 -11.31 20.39
C PHE A 370 -17.75 -12.39 19.45
N VAL A 371 -17.03 -11.94 18.46
CA VAL A 371 -16.23 -12.74 17.52
C VAL A 371 -14.77 -12.40 17.77
N ILE A 372 -13.95 -13.38 18.14
CA ILE A 372 -12.55 -13.18 18.51
C ILE A 372 -11.68 -13.91 17.49
N SER A 373 -10.77 -13.21 16.86
CA SER A 373 -9.73 -13.80 16.00
C SER A 373 -8.38 -13.84 16.74
N ASP A 374 -7.50 -14.72 16.28
CA ASP A 374 -6.11 -14.80 16.75
C ASP A 374 -5.16 -13.83 16.01
N SER A 375 -5.66 -13.15 14.99
CA SER A 375 -4.87 -12.35 14.06
C SER A 375 -5.63 -11.13 13.53
N ASP A 376 -4.92 -10.31 12.76
CA ASP A 376 -5.45 -9.12 12.09
C ASP A 376 -6.29 -9.45 10.83
N THR A 377 -6.60 -10.72 10.56
CA THR A 377 -7.24 -11.15 9.30
C THR A 377 -8.57 -10.43 9.06
N ASN A 378 -9.42 -10.28 10.09
CA ASN A 378 -10.67 -9.55 9.93
C ASN A 378 -10.43 -8.06 9.67
N ASP A 379 -9.46 -7.45 10.36
CA ASP A 379 -9.11 -6.05 10.16
C ASP A 379 -8.64 -5.81 8.72
N PHE A 380 -7.79 -6.69 8.17
CA PHE A 380 -7.34 -6.62 6.78
C PHE A 380 -8.47 -6.84 5.78
N ASN A 381 -9.31 -7.87 5.98
CA ASN A 381 -10.41 -8.19 5.09
C ASN A 381 -11.43 -7.06 4.95
N TYR A 382 -11.58 -6.24 6.00
CA TYR A 382 -12.50 -5.10 6.05
C TYR A 382 -11.79 -3.74 5.96
N GLY A 383 -10.48 -3.70 5.74
CA GLY A 383 -9.69 -2.46 5.67
C GLY A 383 -9.84 -1.60 6.92
N VAL A 384 -9.90 -2.23 8.10
CA VAL A 384 -10.03 -1.56 9.40
C VAL A 384 -8.64 -1.28 9.95
N PHE A 385 -8.20 -0.02 9.90
CA PHE A 385 -6.91 0.44 10.44
C PHE A 385 -7.08 1.38 11.64
N SER A 386 -8.31 1.57 12.09
CA SER A 386 -8.65 2.33 13.31
C SER A 386 -9.97 1.84 13.89
N ILE A 387 -10.10 1.86 15.22
CA ILE A 387 -11.29 1.47 15.96
C ILE A 387 -11.80 2.66 16.80
N PRO A 388 -13.12 2.75 17.05
CA PRO A 388 -14.17 1.87 16.53
C PRO A 388 -14.46 2.09 15.06
N THR A 389 -14.77 1.00 14.36
CA THR A 389 -15.28 0.99 12.99
C THR A 389 -16.44 0.02 12.91
N SER A 390 -17.56 0.45 12.33
CA SER A 390 -18.74 -0.40 12.24
C SER A 390 -19.23 -0.50 10.80
N TYR A 391 -19.58 -1.71 10.37
CA TYR A 391 -20.22 -2.01 9.09
C TYR A 391 -21.69 -2.35 9.30
N LEU A 392 -22.58 -1.55 8.75
CA LEU A 392 -24.01 -1.82 8.78
C LEU A 392 -24.45 -2.49 7.48
N ILE A 393 -25.01 -3.70 7.62
CA ILE A 393 -25.36 -4.61 6.55
C ILE A 393 -26.87 -4.80 6.55
N ASP A 394 -27.51 -4.70 5.38
CA ASP A 394 -28.93 -4.89 5.26
C ASP A 394 -29.36 -6.38 5.22
N ARG A 395 -30.68 -6.62 5.17
CA ARG A 395 -31.27 -7.97 5.12
C ARG A 395 -30.83 -8.79 3.91
N LYS A 396 -30.34 -8.14 2.84
CA LYS A 396 -29.81 -8.79 1.63
C LYS A 396 -28.32 -9.10 1.78
N GLY A 397 -27.69 -8.71 2.91
CA GLY A 397 -26.27 -8.86 3.20
C GLY A 397 -25.40 -7.89 2.45
N VAL A 398 -25.91 -6.70 2.18
CA VAL A 398 -25.22 -5.63 1.48
C VAL A 398 -24.81 -4.57 2.47
N VAL A 399 -23.55 -4.10 2.39
CA VAL A 399 -23.10 -2.95 3.19
C VAL A 399 -23.85 -1.72 2.74
N ARG A 400 -24.53 -1.07 3.68
CA ARG A 400 -25.28 0.15 3.45
C ARG A 400 -24.61 1.37 4.09
N TYR A 401 -23.84 1.15 5.13
CA TYR A 401 -23.17 2.21 5.88
C TYR A 401 -21.89 1.73 6.55
N ILE A 402 -20.88 2.59 6.59
CA ILE A 402 -19.64 2.38 7.35
C ILE A 402 -19.46 3.56 8.27
N SER A 403 -19.43 3.32 9.58
CA SER A 403 -19.17 4.32 10.61
C SER A 403 -17.74 4.17 11.13
N MET A 404 -17.06 5.30 11.35
CA MET A 404 -15.67 5.29 11.85
C MET A 404 -15.49 6.40 12.88
N GLY A 405 -15.13 6.01 14.11
CA GLY A 405 -14.97 6.90 15.23
C GLY A 405 -16.16 6.87 16.19
N ALA A 406 -16.10 7.71 17.22
CA ALA A 406 -17.06 7.75 18.32
C ALA A 406 -17.57 9.17 18.60
N GLY A 407 -17.54 10.06 17.60
CA GLY A 407 -18.11 11.39 17.74
C GLY A 407 -19.63 11.36 17.83
N GLU A 408 -20.24 12.40 18.39
CA GLU A 408 -21.70 12.47 18.55
C GLU A 408 -22.43 12.37 17.21
N ALA A 409 -21.91 13.04 16.19
CA ALA A 409 -22.50 12.99 14.84
C ALA A 409 -22.43 11.58 14.22
N GLU A 410 -21.26 10.89 14.34
CA GLU A 410 -21.09 9.54 13.86
C GLU A 410 -22.04 8.55 14.55
N ILE A 411 -22.21 8.68 15.87
CA ILE A 411 -23.13 7.83 16.65
C ILE A 411 -24.58 8.11 16.24
N ALA A 412 -24.97 9.39 16.10
CA ALA A 412 -26.31 9.76 15.67
C ALA A 412 -26.64 9.21 14.28
N ASN A 413 -25.75 9.45 13.31
CA ASN A 413 -25.90 8.95 11.93
C ASN A 413 -25.99 7.43 11.87
N LEU A 414 -25.16 6.71 12.63
CA LEU A 414 -25.23 5.24 12.70
C LEU A 414 -26.58 4.80 13.27
N GLY A 415 -27.06 5.43 14.33
CA GLY A 415 -28.35 5.12 14.93
C GLY A 415 -29.53 5.35 13.98
N ASP A 416 -29.53 6.44 13.23
CA ASP A 416 -30.55 6.75 12.23
C ASP A 416 -30.53 5.73 11.08
N MET A 417 -29.33 5.33 10.61
CA MET A 417 -29.19 4.32 9.58
C MET A 417 -29.65 2.93 10.06
N ILE A 418 -29.35 2.53 11.29
CA ILE A 418 -29.87 1.28 11.88
C ILE A 418 -31.40 1.31 11.89
N LYS A 419 -32.00 2.38 12.40
CA LYS A 419 -33.47 2.52 12.44
C LYS A 419 -34.06 2.41 11.05
N LYS A 420 -33.51 3.14 10.07
CA LYS A 420 -33.96 3.09 8.68
C LYS A 420 -33.94 1.67 8.12
N LEU A 421 -32.79 0.94 8.24
CA LEU A 421 -32.68 -0.41 7.68
C LEU A 421 -33.57 -1.45 8.39
N VAL A 422 -33.77 -1.29 9.69
CA VAL A 422 -34.66 -2.17 10.46
C VAL A 422 -36.14 -1.96 10.05
N GLU A 423 -36.53 -0.75 9.64
CA GLU A 423 -37.85 -0.40 9.18
C GLU A 423 -38.08 -0.66 7.67
N GLU A 424 -37.01 -0.83 6.86
CA GLU A 424 -37.10 -1.26 5.46
C GLU A 424 -37.69 -2.69 5.40
N LYS A 425 -38.62 -2.90 4.46
CA LYS A 425 -39.31 -4.22 4.25
C LYS A 425 -38.47 -5.10 3.30
#